data_bd5d223869ca5c17f5944bb2c38462b0
#
_entry.id   bd5d223869ca5c17f5944bb2c38462b0
#
_cell.length_a   1.000
_cell.length_b   1.000
_cell.length_c   1.000
_cell.angle_alpha   90.00
_cell.angle_beta   90.00
_cell.angle_gamma   90.00
#
_symmetry.space_group_name_H-M   'P 1'
#
loop_
_entity.id
_entity.type
_entity.pdbx_description
1 polymer ?
#
loop_
_entity_poly.entity_id
_entity_poly.type
_entity_poly.pdbx_seq_one_letter_code
_entity_poly.pdbx_strand_id
1 'polypeptide(L)'
;MRQSGYNAMTSQAEKIFDALEPDDLQENHREIADVVGFDNLIKLIEHFGGNSIYIPQKYELYRFKLYATILKQYDGTNIKRLATDYGISEKTVYTIVKDKLLKGSAKKQLEGQLSFADIGLV
;
A
#
# COMPACT_ATOMS: atom_id res chain seq x y z
N MET A 1 -4.94 19.73 9.40
CA MET A 1 -5.79 20.55 9.98
C MET A 1 -7.22 20.20 9.78
N ARG A 2 -7.97 20.58 10.70
CA ARG A 2 -9.30 20.21 10.63
C ARG A 2 -10.03 20.91 9.61
N GLN A 3 -11.18 20.52 9.43
CA GLN A 3 -12.01 20.98 8.47
C GLN A 3 -12.40 22.34 8.59
N SER A 4 -12.99 22.85 7.63
CA SER A 4 -13.38 24.20 7.56
C SER A 4 -14.30 24.61 8.65
N GLY A 5 -14.61 25.85 8.70
CA GLY A 5 -15.33 26.44 9.76
C GLY A 5 -16.67 25.85 10.05
N TYR A 6 -17.34 25.27 9.05
CA TYR A 6 -18.64 24.78 9.33
C TYR A 6 -18.57 23.57 10.23
N ASN A 7 -17.42 22.95 10.33
CA ASN A 7 -17.24 21.83 11.15
C ASN A 7 -16.52 22.14 12.43
N ALA A 8 -16.29 23.38 12.70
CA ALA A 8 -15.57 23.76 13.88
C ALA A 8 -16.34 23.39 15.11
N MET A 9 -15.69 22.81 16.07
CA MET A 9 -16.33 22.41 17.30
C MET A 9 -16.34 23.54 18.29
N THR A 10 -17.41 23.64 19.07
CA THR A 10 -17.43 24.57 20.15
C THR A 10 -16.54 24.05 21.26
N SER A 11 -16.25 24.86 22.25
CA SER A 11 -15.51 24.47 23.39
C SER A 11 -16.16 23.31 24.12
N GLN A 12 -17.48 23.30 24.19
CA GLN A 12 -18.19 22.22 24.85
C GLN A 12 -18.06 20.92 24.06
N ALA A 13 -18.17 20.99 22.76
CA ALA A 13 -18.04 19.82 21.91
C ALA A 13 -16.63 19.27 21.98
N GLU A 14 -15.64 20.13 22.03
CA GLU A 14 -14.26 19.67 22.16
C GLU A 14 -14.03 18.92 23.46
N LYS A 15 -14.66 19.35 24.53
CA LYS A 15 -14.55 18.65 25.78
C LYS A 15 -15.14 17.24 25.68
N ILE A 16 -16.22 17.09 24.97
CA ILE A 16 -16.81 15.77 24.78
C ILE A 16 -15.86 14.90 23.95
N PHE A 17 -15.32 15.45 22.88
CA PHE A 17 -14.40 14.72 22.03
C PHE A 17 -13.17 14.27 22.82
N ASP A 18 -12.62 15.17 23.62
CA ASP A 18 -11.42 14.86 24.41
C ASP A 18 -11.70 13.84 25.50
N ALA A 19 -12.94 13.70 25.93
CA ALA A 19 -13.30 12.76 26.95
C ALA A 19 -13.72 11.39 26.42
N LEU A 20 -13.71 11.19 25.10
CA LEU A 20 -14.12 9.92 24.54
C LEU A 20 -13.20 8.80 24.96
N GLU A 21 -13.81 7.67 25.18
CA GLU A 21 -13.10 6.43 25.53
C GLU A 21 -13.48 5.35 24.55
N PRO A 22 -12.71 4.29 24.44
CA PRO A 22 -13.01 3.23 23.47
C PRO A 22 -14.43 2.69 23.57
N ASP A 23 -14.99 2.63 24.76
CA ASP A 23 -16.33 2.12 24.93
C ASP A 23 -17.41 3.05 24.40
N ASP A 24 -17.07 4.29 24.13
CA ASP A 24 -18.02 5.25 23.57
C ASP A 24 -18.15 5.11 22.06
N LEU A 25 -17.30 4.29 21.43
CA LEU A 25 -17.28 4.19 19.98
C LEU A 25 -18.34 3.24 19.48
N GLN A 26 -18.85 3.53 18.28
CA GLN A 26 -19.71 2.59 17.59
C GLN A 26 -18.88 1.38 17.18
N GLU A 27 -19.57 0.29 16.90
CA GLU A 27 -18.90 -0.98 16.67
C GLU A 27 -17.86 -0.91 15.58
N ASN A 28 -18.19 -0.32 14.46
CA ASN A 28 -17.25 -0.25 13.33
C ASN A 28 -16.02 0.58 13.68
N HIS A 29 -16.18 1.62 14.46
CA HIS A 29 -15.04 2.45 14.86
C HIS A 29 -14.22 1.75 15.92
N ARG A 30 -14.88 1.01 16.78
CA ARG A 30 -14.19 0.25 17.80
C ARG A 30 -13.33 -0.84 17.18
N GLU A 31 -13.80 -1.43 16.12
CA GLU A 31 -13.03 -2.44 15.41
C GLU A 31 -11.72 -1.86 14.90
N ILE A 32 -11.75 -0.66 14.35
CA ILE A 32 -10.53 0.00 13.90
C ILE A 32 -9.62 0.29 15.09
N ALA A 33 -10.20 0.77 16.18
CA ALA A 33 -9.41 1.08 17.39
C ALA A 33 -8.77 -0.18 17.96
N ASP A 34 -9.44 -1.31 17.86
CA ASP A 34 -8.89 -2.57 18.34
C ASP A 34 -7.64 -2.98 17.56
N VAL A 35 -7.60 -2.64 16.29
CA VAL A 35 -6.47 -2.99 15.44
C VAL A 35 -5.33 -2.01 15.59
N VAL A 36 -5.62 -0.71 15.58
CA VAL A 36 -4.56 0.29 15.53
C VAL A 36 -4.32 0.98 16.87
N GLY A 37 -5.21 0.80 17.84
CA GLY A 37 -5.13 1.51 19.10
C GLY A 37 -5.96 2.78 19.06
N PHE A 38 -6.53 3.12 20.20
CA PHE A 38 -7.44 4.27 20.29
C PHE A 38 -6.74 5.58 19.90
N ASP A 39 -5.54 5.78 20.42
CA ASP A 39 -4.81 7.02 20.12
C ASP A 39 -4.51 7.16 18.63
N ASN A 40 -4.21 6.06 17.98
CA ASN A 40 -3.92 6.09 16.56
C ASN A 40 -5.20 6.28 15.74
N LEU A 41 -6.32 5.77 16.24
CA LEU A 41 -7.60 6.04 15.60
C LEU A 41 -7.87 7.54 15.63
N ILE A 42 -7.61 8.20 16.73
CA ILE A 42 -7.80 9.63 16.83
C ILE A 42 -6.91 10.36 15.82
N LYS A 43 -5.68 9.91 15.64
CA LYS A 43 -4.79 10.50 14.65
C LYS A 43 -5.32 10.30 13.22
N LEU A 44 -5.87 9.13 12.95
CA LEU A 44 -6.46 8.89 11.64
C LEU A 44 -7.63 9.83 11.40
N ILE A 45 -8.45 10.03 12.41
CA ILE A 45 -9.59 10.91 12.29
C ILE A 45 -9.15 12.35 12.06
N GLU A 46 -8.12 12.78 12.73
CA GLU A 46 -7.60 14.14 12.57
C GLU A 46 -7.02 14.37 11.19
N HIS A 47 -6.42 13.35 10.60
CA HIS A 47 -5.80 13.50 9.28
C HIS A 47 -6.76 13.22 8.15
N PHE A 48 -7.62 12.24 8.31
CA PHE A 48 -8.44 11.73 7.22
C PHE A 48 -9.93 11.83 7.49
N GLY A 49 -10.34 12.48 8.57
CA GLY A 49 -11.74 12.54 8.93
C GLY A 49 -12.58 13.07 7.80
N GLY A 50 -13.68 12.40 7.53
CA GLY A 50 -14.57 12.78 6.45
C GLY A 50 -14.16 12.29 5.09
N ASN A 51 -12.98 11.69 4.97
CA ASN A 51 -12.50 11.17 3.68
C ASN A 51 -12.63 9.67 3.64
N SER A 52 -12.69 9.14 2.44
CA SER A 52 -12.61 7.70 2.23
C SER A 52 -11.21 7.38 1.78
N ILE A 53 -10.60 6.39 2.40
CA ILE A 53 -9.29 5.96 1.96
C ILE A 53 -9.33 4.46 1.71
N TYR A 54 -8.56 4.04 0.77
CA TYR A 54 -8.48 2.63 0.42
C TYR A 54 -7.36 1.98 1.22
N ILE A 55 -7.67 0.89 1.87
CA ILE A 55 -6.65 0.14 2.59
C ILE A 55 -6.24 -1.03 1.70
N PRO A 56 -5.03 -1.00 1.18
CA PRO A 56 -4.63 -2.03 0.21
C PRO A 56 -4.39 -3.38 0.87
N GLN A 57 -4.46 -4.41 0.06
CA GLN A 57 -4.07 -5.72 0.54
C GLN A 57 -2.55 -5.79 0.64
N LYS A 58 -2.09 -6.73 1.43
CA LYS A 58 -0.67 -6.88 1.66
C LYS A 58 0.13 -6.94 0.37
N TYR A 59 -0.33 -7.75 -0.58
CA TYR A 59 0.37 -7.93 -1.85
C TYR A 59 0.52 -6.60 -2.59
N GLU A 60 -0.48 -5.75 -2.53
CA GLU A 60 -0.43 -4.47 -3.22
C GLU A 60 0.66 -3.57 -2.65
N LEU A 61 0.93 -3.72 -1.36
CA LEU A 61 1.96 -2.89 -0.74
C LEU A 61 3.35 -3.31 -1.15
N TYR A 62 3.58 -4.61 -1.27
CA TYR A 62 4.97 -5.03 -1.49
C TYR A 62 5.27 -5.48 -2.92
N ARG A 63 4.27 -5.50 -3.80
CA ARG A 63 4.49 -6.09 -5.12
C ARG A 63 5.58 -5.38 -5.94
N PHE A 64 5.69 -4.08 -5.80
CA PHE A 64 6.73 -3.36 -6.55
C PHE A 64 8.12 -3.80 -6.09
N LYS A 65 8.29 -3.95 -4.81
CA LYS A 65 9.55 -4.40 -4.28
C LYS A 65 9.81 -5.86 -4.64
N LEU A 66 8.76 -6.68 -4.61
CA LEU A 66 8.86 -8.07 -5.02
C LEU A 66 9.33 -8.17 -6.46
N TYR A 67 8.72 -7.40 -7.34
CA TYR A 67 9.08 -7.45 -8.76
C TYR A 67 10.51 -6.96 -8.97
N ALA A 68 10.88 -5.91 -8.30
CA ALA A 68 12.26 -5.41 -8.39
C ALA A 68 13.25 -6.45 -7.89
N THR A 69 12.89 -7.16 -6.82
CA THR A 69 13.74 -8.21 -6.26
C THR A 69 13.88 -9.38 -7.24
N ILE A 70 12.78 -9.78 -7.85
CA ILE A 70 12.80 -10.86 -8.83
C ILE A 70 13.65 -10.48 -10.02
N LEU A 71 13.51 -9.26 -10.52
CA LEU A 71 14.34 -8.80 -11.62
C LEU A 71 15.83 -8.89 -11.28
N LYS A 72 16.15 -8.53 -10.06
CA LYS A 72 17.53 -8.54 -9.63
C LYS A 72 18.08 -9.95 -9.51
N GLN A 73 17.26 -10.88 -9.06
CA GLN A 73 17.70 -12.26 -8.84
C GLN A 73 17.62 -13.15 -10.05
N TYR A 74 16.94 -12.71 -11.09
CA TYR A 74 16.78 -13.54 -12.29
C TYR A 74 18.12 -13.71 -12.99
N ASP A 75 18.49 -14.95 -13.23
CA ASP A 75 19.79 -15.26 -13.85
C ASP A 75 19.66 -15.87 -15.24
N GLY A 76 18.45 -15.91 -15.77
CA GLY A 76 18.21 -16.46 -17.11
C GLY A 76 17.68 -17.88 -17.07
N THR A 77 17.76 -18.56 -15.95
CA THR A 77 17.37 -19.96 -15.86
C THR A 77 16.50 -20.30 -14.66
N ASN A 78 16.31 -19.37 -13.76
CA ASN A 78 15.73 -19.69 -12.46
C ASN A 78 14.28 -19.26 -12.26
N ILE A 79 13.50 -19.24 -13.35
CA ILE A 79 12.10 -18.84 -13.26
C ILE A 79 11.33 -19.73 -12.28
N LYS A 80 11.51 -21.04 -12.39
CA LYS A 80 10.77 -21.96 -11.55
C LYS A 80 11.12 -21.77 -10.08
N ARG A 81 12.38 -21.59 -9.79
CA ARG A 81 12.83 -21.42 -8.43
C ARG A 81 12.28 -20.12 -7.85
N LEU A 82 12.32 -19.05 -8.63
CA LEU A 82 11.80 -17.77 -8.17
C LEU A 82 10.29 -17.85 -7.90
N ALA A 83 9.57 -18.55 -8.76
CA ALA A 83 8.13 -18.74 -8.54
C ALA A 83 7.89 -19.46 -7.23
N THR A 84 8.64 -20.51 -6.96
CA THR A 84 8.49 -21.27 -5.73
C THR A 84 8.88 -20.44 -4.52
N ASP A 85 10.00 -19.76 -4.60
CA ASP A 85 10.52 -18.99 -3.46
C ASP A 85 9.58 -17.87 -3.03
N TYR A 86 8.92 -17.26 -4.00
CA TYR A 86 8.08 -16.10 -3.70
C TYR A 86 6.58 -16.41 -3.75
N GLY A 87 6.24 -17.69 -3.98
CA GLY A 87 4.83 -18.09 -3.94
C GLY A 87 3.98 -17.51 -5.04
N ILE A 88 4.54 -17.32 -6.22
CA ILE A 88 3.80 -16.79 -7.36
C ILE A 88 3.95 -17.75 -8.53
N SER A 89 3.16 -17.60 -9.57
CA SER A 89 3.19 -18.50 -10.70
C SER A 89 4.42 -18.26 -11.56
N GLU A 90 4.82 -19.28 -12.29
CA GLU A 90 5.91 -19.14 -13.25
C GLU A 90 5.55 -18.12 -14.33
N LYS A 91 4.27 -18.08 -14.70
CA LYS A 91 3.82 -17.11 -15.68
C LYS A 91 4.03 -15.69 -15.17
N THR A 92 3.77 -15.44 -13.90
CA THR A 92 3.99 -14.15 -13.33
C THR A 92 5.47 -13.80 -13.33
N VAL A 93 6.33 -14.73 -12.95
CA VAL A 93 7.77 -14.51 -12.99
C VAL A 93 8.20 -14.18 -14.41
N TYR A 94 7.71 -14.98 -15.38
CA TYR A 94 8.06 -14.73 -16.77
C TYR A 94 7.64 -13.34 -17.20
N THR A 95 6.45 -12.92 -16.83
CA THR A 95 5.96 -11.58 -17.17
C THR A 95 6.86 -10.50 -16.60
N ILE A 96 7.34 -10.70 -15.39
CA ILE A 96 8.23 -9.73 -14.76
C ILE A 96 9.56 -9.66 -15.50
N VAL A 97 10.14 -10.81 -15.81
CA VAL A 97 11.49 -10.84 -16.32
C VAL A 97 11.59 -10.69 -17.84
N LYS A 98 10.49 -10.87 -18.57
CA LYS A 98 10.55 -10.78 -20.01
C LYS A 98 10.97 -9.39 -20.45
N ASP A 99 10.56 -8.38 -19.73
CA ASP A 99 10.97 -7.01 -20.06
C ASP A 99 12.47 -6.86 -19.90
N LYS A 100 13.03 -7.52 -18.90
CA LYS A 100 14.46 -7.47 -18.72
C LYS A 100 15.14 -8.17 -19.90
N LEU A 101 14.59 -9.29 -20.34
CA LEU A 101 15.15 -9.97 -21.50
C LEU A 101 15.05 -9.14 -22.75
N LEU A 102 13.89 -8.56 -23.00
CA LEU A 102 13.69 -7.76 -24.19
C LEU A 102 14.58 -6.55 -24.18
N LYS A 103 14.77 -5.94 -23.06
CA LYS A 103 15.53 -4.72 -22.96
C LYS A 103 17.00 -4.97 -22.84
N GLY A 104 17.41 -6.23 -22.85
CA GLY A 104 18.82 -6.58 -22.82
C GLY A 104 19.56 -5.94 -23.97
N SER A 105 18.93 -5.86 -25.11
CA SER A 105 19.57 -5.27 -26.28
C SER A 105 19.24 -3.79 -26.43
N ALA A 106 18.13 -3.34 -25.92
CA ALA A 106 17.73 -1.97 -26.06
C ALA A 106 17.74 -1.23 -24.75
N LYS A 107 18.47 -1.75 -23.80
CA LYS A 107 18.43 -1.25 -22.49
C LYS A 107 18.72 0.21 -22.34
N LYS A 108 19.74 0.66 -22.98
CA LYS A 108 20.14 2.03 -22.82
C LYS A 108 19.10 3.02 -23.27
N GLN A 109 18.38 2.69 -24.30
CA GLN A 109 17.38 3.58 -24.79
C GLN A 109 16.22 3.69 -23.86
N LEU A 110 15.95 2.61 -23.11
CA LEU A 110 14.76 2.58 -22.31
C LEU A 110 15.03 2.82 -20.84
N GLU A 111 16.27 2.92 -20.50
CA GLU A 111 16.64 2.96 -19.11
C GLU A 111 15.93 4.03 -18.33
N GLY A 112 15.87 5.19 -18.82
CA GLY A 112 15.23 6.28 -18.13
C GLY A 112 13.72 6.23 -18.17
N GLN A 113 13.16 5.34 -18.96
CA GLN A 113 11.74 5.24 -19.11
C GLN A 113 11.16 4.03 -18.42
N LEU A 114 11.99 3.22 -17.82
CA LEU A 114 11.55 2.02 -17.22
C LEU A 114 10.66 2.34 -16.02
N SER A 115 9.49 1.77 -15.97
CA SER A 115 8.58 1.97 -14.88
C SER A 115 7.91 0.66 -14.55
N PHE A 116 7.15 0.65 -13.47
CA PHE A 116 6.46 -0.56 -13.10
C PHE A 116 5.38 -0.92 -14.11
N ALA A 117 4.85 0.03 -14.81
CA ALA A 117 3.89 -0.26 -15.86
C ALA A 117 4.58 -1.04 -16.97
N ASP A 118 5.83 -0.71 -17.27
CA ASP A 118 6.58 -1.38 -18.31
C ASP A 118 6.86 -2.82 -18.00
N ILE A 119 6.89 -3.19 -16.75
CA ILE A 119 7.12 -4.57 -16.40
C ILE A 119 5.82 -5.29 -16.02
N GLY A 120 4.71 -4.73 -16.42
CA GLY A 120 3.45 -5.44 -16.32
C GLY A 120 2.79 -5.42 -14.98
N LEU A 121 3.03 -4.42 -14.20
CA LEU A 121 2.44 -4.31 -12.90
C LEU A 121 1.13 -3.58 -12.88
N VAL A 122 0.75 -2.97 -13.92
CA VAL A 122 -0.50 -2.24 -13.96
C VAL A 122 -1.50 -2.97 -14.77
#